data_460fa3741dd77e77497a0f3fa5cc6d4a
#
_entry.id   460fa3741dd77e77497a0f3fa5cc6d4a
#
_cell.length_a   1.000
_cell.length_b   1.000
_cell.length_c   1.000
_cell.angle_alpha   90.00
_cell.angle_beta   90.00
_cell.angle_gamma   90.00
#
_symmetry.space_group_name_H-M   'P 1'
#
loop_
_entity.id
_entity.type
_entity.pdbx_description
1 polymer ?
#
loop_
_entity_poly.entity_id
_entity_poly.type
_entity_poly.pdbx_seq_one_letter_code
_entity_poly.pdbx_strand_id
1 'polypeptide(L)'
;MNKTNMNVVFIAGSKGGVGKSATAHLACLGAILRNQPAAYVLTDPNRKIRGEGRPYSVLDGREPHQLASILGASHLTLNGWLIIDGGGNRPAFDVAIAAEANLCILPLRASEEDLDTVADDMRRIPNAVAWPTAWPTNAFAERAALFYVEALAKAFPLRVINTHIPFVNSVSELLAASLDAPSSPVRQLARRVFDIMSDTFDERQTKPTAQAIAS
;
A
#
# COMPACT_ATOMS: atom_id res chain seq x y z
N MET A 1 14.94 -18.32 -10.44
CA MET A 1 14.01 -19.09 -9.57
C MET A 1 12.60 -18.71 -9.99
N ASN A 2 11.80 -19.66 -10.47
CA ASN A 2 10.38 -19.37 -10.76
C ASN A 2 9.67 -19.14 -9.42
N LYS A 3 9.25 -17.89 -9.17
CA LYS A 3 8.38 -17.57 -8.03
C LYS A 3 7.02 -18.24 -8.27
N THR A 4 6.66 -19.19 -7.43
CA THR A 4 5.41 -19.95 -7.52
C THR A 4 4.25 -19.30 -6.75
N ASN A 5 4.45 -18.12 -6.15
CA ASN A 5 3.50 -17.46 -5.26
C ASN A 5 3.20 -16.04 -5.73
N MET A 6 1.99 -15.54 -5.45
CA MET A 6 1.66 -14.11 -5.64
C MET A 6 2.51 -13.23 -4.71
N ASN A 7 2.83 -12.03 -5.17
CA ASN A 7 3.44 -10.98 -4.36
C ASN A 7 2.37 -10.34 -3.48
N VAL A 8 2.45 -10.55 -2.17
CA VAL A 8 1.47 -10.03 -1.21
C VAL A 8 1.95 -8.69 -0.66
N VAL A 9 1.18 -7.62 -0.93
CA VAL A 9 1.45 -6.27 -0.43
C VAL A 9 0.29 -5.81 0.45
N PHE A 10 0.59 -5.39 1.66
CA PHE A 10 -0.39 -4.86 2.60
C PHE A 10 -0.25 -3.34 2.73
N ILE A 11 -1.31 -2.61 2.39
CA ILE A 11 -1.40 -1.16 2.58
C ILE A 11 -2.07 -0.90 3.93
N ALA A 12 -1.27 -0.65 4.94
CA ALA A 12 -1.67 -0.57 6.34
C ALA A 12 -1.69 0.88 6.88
N GLY A 13 -2.00 1.01 8.14
CA GLY A 13 -1.90 2.26 8.91
C GLY A 13 -3.17 2.56 9.69
N SER A 14 -2.98 2.94 10.96
CA SER A 14 -4.06 3.19 11.91
C SER A 14 -4.85 4.47 11.62
N LYS A 15 -4.22 5.49 11.00
CA LYS A 15 -4.89 6.76 10.71
C LYS A 15 -5.83 6.67 9.50
N GLY A 16 -7.03 7.25 9.66
CA GLY A 16 -7.99 7.44 8.57
C GLY A 16 -7.58 8.54 7.59
N GLY A 17 -7.97 8.40 6.31
CA GLY A 17 -7.81 9.49 5.33
C GLY A 17 -6.40 9.69 4.73
N VAL A 18 -5.41 8.88 5.10
CA VAL A 18 -4.03 8.98 4.59
C VAL A 18 -3.84 8.43 3.16
N GLY A 19 -4.87 7.88 2.55
CA GLY A 19 -4.81 7.40 1.16
C GLY A 19 -4.64 5.89 1.00
N LYS A 20 -4.80 5.06 2.03
CA LYS A 20 -4.67 3.59 1.95
C LYS A 20 -5.41 2.99 0.75
N SER A 21 -6.72 3.15 0.70
CA SER A 21 -7.53 2.57 -0.39
C SER A 21 -7.20 3.16 -1.76
N ALA A 22 -6.89 4.46 -1.83
CA ALA A 22 -6.46 5.09 -3.07
C ALA A 22 -5.14 4.47 -3.57
N THR A 23 -4.16 4.30 -2.68
CA THR A 23 -2.88 3.65 -3.00
C THR A 23 -3.07 2.19 -3.43
N ALA A 24 -3.92 1.43 -2.72
CA ALA A 24 -4.20 0.03 -3.06
C ALA A 24 -4.86 -0.09 -4.45
N HIS A 25 -5.87 0.74 -4.76
CA HIS A 25 -6.50 0.75 -6.07
C HIS A 25 -5.54 1.22 -7.18
N LEU A 26 -4.71 2.24 -6.93
CA LEU A 26 -3.67 2.68 -7.87
C LEU A 26 -2.67 1.57 -8.16
N ALA A 27 -2.22 0.84 -7.14
CA ALA A 27 -1.29 -0.27 -7.29
C ALA A 27 -1.90 -1.41 -8.14
N CYS A 28 -3.15 -1.81 -7.87
CA CYS A 28 -3.85 -2.82 -8.67
C CYS A 28 -4.02 -2.39 -10.13
N LEU A 29 -4.50 -1.15 -10.35
CA LEU A 29 -4.65 -0.62 -11.71
C LEU A 29 -3.31 -0.55 -12.44
N GLY A 30 -2.26 -0.09 -11.75
CA GLY A 30 -0.92 -0.01 -12.29
C GLY A 30 -0.36 -1.36 -12.71
N ALA A 31 -0.55 -2.41 -11.89
CA ALA A 31 -0.18 -3.78 -12.23
C ALA A 31 -0.85 -4.24 -13.54
N ILE A 32 -2.17 -4.06 -13.65
CA ILE A 32 -2.91 -4.40 -14.88
C ILE A 32 -2.38 -3.61 -16.08
N LEU A 33 -2.10 -2.31 -15.92
CA LEU A 33 -1.53 -1.47 -16.98
C LEU A 33 -0.08 -1.82 -17.35
N ARG A 34 0.57 -2.67 -16.55
CA ARG A 34 1.89 -3.31 -16.80
C ARG A 34 1.77 -4.78 -17.21
N ASN A 35 0.56 -5.22 -17.60
CA ASN A 35 0.24 -6.60 -17.99
C ASN A 35 0.56 -7.63 -16.89
N GLN A 36 0.42 -7.24 -15.62
CA GLN A 36 0.59 -8.12 -14.48
C GLN A 36 -0.77 -8.37 -13.80
N PRO A 37 -1.16 -9.63 -13.53
CA PRO A 37 -2.38 -9.92 -12.81
C PRO A 37 -2.37 -9.30 -11.42
N ALA A 38 -3.53 -8.76 -11.00
CA ALA A 38 -3.68 -8.19 -9.67
C ALA A 38 -5.06 -8.48 -9.08
N ALA A 39 -5.10 -8.63 -7.75
CA ALA A 39 -6.32 -8.69 -6.97
C ALA A 39 -6.24 -7.69 -5.81
N TYR A 40 -7.32 -6.95 -5.61
CA TYR A 40 -7.54 -6.07 -4.49
C TYR A 40 -8.33 -6.80 -3.40
N VAL A 41 -7.90 -6.71 -2.15
CA VAL A 41 -8.60 -7.31 -1.01
C VAL A 41 -9.06 -6.22 -0.07
N LEU A 42 -10.36 -6.12 0.15
CA LEU A 42 -10.93 -5.19 1.12
C LEU A 42 -10.97 -5.85 2.50
N THR A 43 -10.38 -5.20 3.51
CA THR A 43 -10.44 -5.68 4.90
C THR A 43 -11.19 -4.75 5.85
N ASP A 44 -11.61 -3.55 5.39
CA ASP A 44 -12.38 -2.60 6.21
C ASP A 44 -13.86 -3.05 6.31
N PRO A 45 -14.35 -3.46 7.51
CA PRO A 45 -15.72 -3.93 7.69
C PRO A 45 -16.78 -2.86 7.42
N ASN A 46 -16.39 -1.59 7.49
CA ASN A 46 -17.32 -0.47 7.28
C ASN A 46 -17.48 -0.07 5.81
N ARG A 47 -16.71 -0.70 4.91
CA ARG A 47 -16.76 -0.42 3.47
C ARG A 47 -17.52 -1.48 2.70
N LYS A 48 -18.12 -1.05 1.59
CA LYS A 48 -18.79 -1.94 0.64
C LYS A 48 -17.79 -2.46 -0.40
N ILE A 49 -17.93 -3.72 -0.77
CA ILE A 49 -17.25 -4.30 -1.92
C ILE A 49 -17.73 -3.60 -3.19
N ARG A 50 -16.79 -3.15 -4.02
CA ARG A 50 -17.03 -2.40 -5.25
C ARG A 50 -16.12 -2.94 -6.34
N GLY A 51 -16.57 -3.97 -7.05
CA GLY A 51 -15.79 -4.64 -8.10
C GLY A 51 -16.19 -4.25 -9.53
N GLU A 52 -17.36 -3.62 -9.70
CA GLU A 52 -17.93 -3.34 -11.02
C GLU A 52 -17.03 -2.43 -11.88
N GLY A 53 -16.80 -2.82 -13.12
CA GLY A 53 -15.98 -2.09 -14.10
C GLY A 53 -14.47 -2.11 -13.82
N ARG A 54 -13.98 -2.73 -12.74
CA ARG A 54 -12.56 -2.77 -12.43
C ARG A 54 -11.83 -3.85 -13.23
N PRO A 55 -10.65 -3.54 -13.80
CA PRO A 55 -9.89 -4.51 -14.59
C PRO A 55 -9.10 -5.52 -13.75
N TYR A 56 -9.22 -5.48 -12.43
CA TYR A 56 -8.62 -6.40 -11.46
C TYR A 56 -9.70 -7.01 -10.57
N SER A 57 -9.44 -8.18 -10.00
CA SER A 57 -10.35 -8.84 -9.07
C SER A 57 -10.49 -8.04 -7.77
N VAL A 58 -11.71 -8.00 -7.22
CA VAL A 58 -11.99 -7.40 -5.92
C VAL A 58 -12.53 -8.50 -5.00
N LEU A 59 -11.79 -8.77 -3.92
CA LEU A 59 -12.06 -9.86 -2.99
C LEU A 59 -12.50 -9.31 -1.63
N ASP A 60 -13.37 -10.05 -0.97
CA ASP A 60 -13.84 -9.74 0.39
C ASP A 60 -12.97 -10.42 1.43
N GLY A 61 -12.13 -9.66 2.12
CA GLY A 61 -11.28 -10.11 3.22
C GLY A 61 -11.66 -9.49 4.57
N ARG A 62 -12.90 -8.99 4.71
CA ARG A 62 -13.36 -8.32 5.94
C ARG A 62 -13.47 -9.29 7.13
N GLU A 63 -13.82 -10.55 6.85
CA GLU A 63 -13.86 -11.59 7.86
C GLU A 63 -12.51 -12.34 7.93
N PRO A 64 -11.98 -12.62 9.14
CA PRO A 64 -10.67 -13.27 9.30
C PRO A 64 -10.53 -14.59 8.55
N HIS A 65 -11.57 -15.42 8.52
CA HIS A 65 -11.54 -16.72 7.82
C HIS A 65 -11.51 -16.57 6.29
N GLN A 66 -12.17 -15.54 5.74
CA GLN A 66 -12.11 -15.22 4.32
C GLN A 66 -10.73 -14.75 3.93
N LEU A 67 -10.14 -13.82 4.71
CA LEU A 67 -8.78 -13.35 4.48
C LEU A 67 -7.76 -14.49 4.55
N ALA A 68 -7.86 -15.37 5.55
CA ALA A 68 -6.99 -16.54 5.66
C ALA A 68 -7.09 -17.46 4.44
N SER A 69 -8.30 -17.67 3.92
CA SER A 69 -8.54 -18.46 2.70
C SER A 69 -7.88 -17.79 1.47
N ILE A 70 -8.01 -16.45 1.33
CA ILE A 70 -7.40 -15.68 0.23
C ILE A 70 -5.87 -15.76 0.30
N LEU A 71 -5.28 -15.57 1.49
CA LEU A 71 -3.84 -15.69 1.71
C LEU A 71 -3.34 -17.11 1.41
N GLY A 72 -4.04 -18.13 1.88
CA GLY A 72 -3.72 -19.53 1.57
C GLY A 72 -3.74 -19.82 0.06
N ALA A 73 -4.74 -19.31 -0.66
CA ALA A 73 -4.83 -19.45 -2.11
C ALA A 73 -3.72 -18.71 -2.86
N SER A 74 -3.22 -17.58 -2.34
CA SER A 74 -2.14 -16.80 -2.97
C SER A 74 -0.83 -17.57 -3.05
N HIS A 75 -0.58 -18.50 -2.14
CA HIS A 75 0.59 -19.38 -2.15
C HIS A 75 0.52 -20.46 -3.23
N LEU A 76 -0.66 -20.73 -3.77
CA LEU A 76 -0.90 -21.74 -4.81
C LEU A 76 -1.05 -21.13 -6.21
N THR A 77 -1.17 -19.81 -6.31
CA THR A 77 -1.40 -19.08 -7.56
C THR A 77 -0.06 -18.61 -8.14
N LEU A 78 0.21 -18.99 -9.38
CA LEU A 78 1.42 -18.59 -10.09
C LEU A 78 1.31 -17.15 -10.59
N ASN A 79 2.24 -16.31 -10.16
CA ASN A 79 2.46 -14.93 -10.59
C ASN A 79 1.28 -13.96 -10.36
N GLY A 80 1.60 -12.75 -9.98
CA GLY A 80 0.66 -11.65 -9.80
C GLY A 80 0.82 -10.94 -8.47
N TRP A 81 -0.10 -10.02 -8.20
CA TRP A 81 -0.08 -9.15 -7.04
C TRP A 81 -1.37 -9.28 -6.24
N LEU A 82 -1.25 -9.53 -4.96
CA LEU A 82 -2.35 -9.46 -4.00
C LEU A 82 -2.17 -8.20 -3.17
N ILE A 83 -3.01 -7.19 -3.41
CA ILE A 83 -2.93 -5.90 -2.71
C ILE A 83 -4.04 -5.85 -1.67
N ILE A 84 -3.64 -5.87 -0.39
CA ILE A 84 -4.58 -5.86 0.75
C ILE A 84 -4.75 -4.41 1.23
N ASP A 85 -5.97 -3.90 1.18
CA ASP A 85 -6.35 -2.58 1.70
C ASP A 85 -6.75 -2.70 3.17
N GLY A 86 -5.91 -2.18 4.06
CA GLY A 86 -6.10 -2.20 5.51
C GLY A 86 -7.24 -1.29 5.97
N GLY A 87 -8.15 -1.83 6.78
CA GLY A 87 -9.11 -1.04 7.54
C GLY A 87 -8.40 -0.28 8.66
N GLY A 88 -8.64 1.01 8.80
CA GLY A 88 -8.05 1.78 9.90
C GLY A 88 -8.47 1.26 11.29
N ASN A 89 -7.62 1.51 12.29
CA ASN A 89 -7.91 1.28 13.72
C ASN A 89 -8.11 -0.19 14.15
N ARG A 90 -7.34 -1.13 13.55
CA ARG A 90 -7.33 -2.55 13.92
C ARG A 90 -5.90 -3.04 14.16
N PRO A 91 -5.14 -2.50 15.13
CA PRO A 91 -3.68 -2.70 15.23
C PRO A 91 -3.25 -4.16 15.35
N ALA A 92 -3.95 -4.99 16.10
CA ALA A 92 -3.61 -6.42 16.23
C ALA A 92 -3.84 -7.19 14.92
N PHE A 93 -4.90 -6.85 14.19
CA PHE A 93 -5.20 -7.45 12.88
C PHE A 93 -4.19 -7.01 11.83
N ASP A 94 -3.81 -5.72 11.85
CA ASP A 94 -2.81 -5.16 10.94
C ASP A 94 -1.44 -5.83 11.15
N VAL A 95 -1.02 -6.08 12.39
CA VAL A 95 0.22 -6.81 12.69
C VAL A 95 0.18 -8.23 12.16
N ALA A 96 -0.95 -8.93 12.32
CA ALA A 96 -1.11 -10.29 11.82
C ALA A 96 -1.04 -10.35 10.27
N ILE A 97 -1.69 -9.43 9.57
CA ILE A 97 -1.61 -9.36 8.09
C ILE A 97 -0.19 -9.00 7.64
N ALA A 98 0.45 -8.03 8.32
CA ALA A 98 1.80 -7.60 7.99
C ALA A 98 2.84 -8.72 8.13
N ALA A 99 2.62 -9.68 9.04
CA ALA A 99 3.47 -10.85 9.20
C ALA A 99 3.40 -11.82 8.00
N GLU A 100 2.25 -11.89 7.35
CA GLU A 100 2.01 -12.74 6.16
C GLU A 100 2.36 -12.02 4.83
N ALA A 101 2.45 -10.67 4.86
CA ALA A 101 2.72 -9.88 3.67
C ALA A 101 4.23 -9.83 3.36
N ASN A 102 4.57 -9.92 2.08
CA ASN A 102 5.95 -9.74 1.62
C ASN A 102 6.43 -8.29 1.72
N LEU A 103 5.50 -7.33 1.63
CA LEU A 103 5.75 -5.89 1.80
C LEU A 103 4.58 -5.25 2.53
N CYS A 104 4.85 -4.49 3.58
CA CYS A 104 3.87 -3.65 4.25
C CYS A 104 4.16 -2.17 3.96
N ILE A 105 3.18 -1.43 3.47
CA ILE A 105 3.30 -0.01 3.13
C ILE A 105 2.37 0.80 4.03
N LEU A 106 2.90 1.87 4.61
CA LEU A 106 2.18 2.84 5.42
C LEU A 106 2.09 4.17 4.67
N PRO A 107 1.00 4.44 3.95
CA PRO A 107 0.78 5.76 3.37
C PRO A 107 0.69 6.82 4.47
N LEU A 108 1.36 7.96 4.28
CA LEU A 108 1.28 9.09 5.19
C LEU A 108 1.13 10.40 4.42
N ARG A 109 0.40 11.34 5.01
CA ARG A 109 0.50 12.74 4.62
C ARG A 109 1.63 13.37 5.41
N ALA A 110 2.39 14.26 4.79
CA ALA A 110 3.52 14.92 5.46
C ALA A 110 3.04 16.04 6.39
N SER A 111 2.47 15.67 7.55
CA SER A 111 2.07 16.56 8.64
C SER A 111 2.58 16.02 9.97
N GLU A 112 2.71 16.87 10.99
CA GLU A 112 3.19 16.48 12.31
C GLU A 112 2.36 15.35 12.92
N GLU A 113 1.03 15.50 12.92
CA GLU A 113 0.12 14.50 13.47
C GLU A 113 0.19 13.14 12.74
N ASP A 114 0.37 13.16 11.40
CA ASP A 114 0.51 11.93 10.62
C ASP A 114 1.86 11.27 10.87
N LEU A 115 2.90 12.07 11.12
CA LEU A 115 4.24 11.59 11.41
C LEU A 115 4.28 10.76 12.69
N ASP A 116 3.71 11.25 13.78
CA ASP A 116 3.65 10.55 15.06
C ASP A 116 2.91 9.22 14.93
N THR A 117 1.76 9.26 14.27
CA THR A 117 0.94 8.06 14.05
C THR A 117 1.68 7.01 13.21
N VAL A 118 2.34 7.43 12.12
CA VAL A 118 3.06 6.49 11.27
C VAL A 118 4.33 5.96 11.94
N ALA A 119 4.99 6.77 12.78
CA ALA A 119 6.13 6.32 13.56
C ALA A 119 5.74 5.22 14.55
N ASP A 120 4.59 5.34 15.20
CA ASP A 120 4.05 4.30 16.07
C ASP A 120 3.66 3.04 15.29
N ASP A 121 3.05 3.17 14.12
CA ASP A 121 2.77 2.04 13.24
C ASP A 121 4.06 1.35 12.78
N MET A 122 5.12 2.10 12.44
CA MET A 122 6.42 1.55 12.06
C MET A 122 7.13 0.82 13.21
N ARG A 123 6.93 1.25 14.46
CA ARG A 123 7.45 0.52 15.62
C ARG A 123 6.72 -0.80 15.83
N ARG A 124 5.39 -0.83 15.62
CA ARG A 124 4.57 -2.05 15.76
C ARG A 124 4.74 -3.03 14.62
N ILE A 125 5.05 -2.56 13.40
CA ILE A 125 5.20 -3.35 12.18
C ILE A 125 6.63 -3.20 11.66
N PRO A 126 7.58 -4.02 12.12
CA PRO A 126 9.01 -3.85 11.82
C PRO A 126 9.36 -3.95 10.33
N ASN A 127 8.60 -4.70 9.53
CA ASN A 127 8.79 -4.85 8.08
C ASN A 127 8.08 -3.77 7.24
N ALA A 128 7.35 -2.83 7.87
CA ALA A 128 6.66 -1.77 7.14
C ALA A 128 7.61 -0.69 6.62
N VAL A 129 7.24 -0.10 5.50
CA VAL A 129 7.85 1.11 4.92
C VAL A 129 6.83 2.22 4.83
N ALA A 130 7.21 3.43 5.18
CA ALA A 130 6.39 4.61 5.05
C ALA A 130 6.46 5.15 3.61
N TRP A 131 5.32 5.56 3.07
CA TRP A 131 5.23 6.16 1.73
C TRP A 131 4.50 7.49 1.77
N PRO A 132 5.19 8.63 1.49
CA PRO A 132 4.55 9.93 1.44
C PRO A 132 3.51 10.00 0.31
N THR A 133 2.28 10.35 0.67
CA THR A 133 1.13 10.44 -0.24
C THR A 133 0.50 11.82 -0.20
N ALA A 134 -0.39 12.12 -1.15
CA ALA A 134 -1.06 13.40 -1.26
C ALA A 134 -0.07 14.58 -1.21
N TRP A 135 1.08 14.43 -1.87
CA TRP A 135 2.17 15.39 -1.84
C TRP A 135 1.70 16.76 -2.32
N PRO A 136 2.01 17.83 -1.58
CA PRO A 136 1.58 19.17 -1.93
C PRO A 136 2.23 19.66 -3.22
N THR A 137 1.54 20.56 -3.92
CA THR A 137 2.00 21.13 -5.19
C THR A 137 2.54 22.55 -5.07
N ASN A 138 2.38 23.20 -3.91
CA ASN A 138 2.95 24.53 -3.68
C ASN A 138 4.26 24.45 -2.90
N ALA A 139 5.22 25.31 -3.26
CA ALA A 139 6.59 25.25 -2.75
C ALA A 139 6.72 25.47 -1.22
N PHE A 140 5.78 26.15 -0.59
CA PHE A 140 5.82 26.36 0.86
C PHE A 140 5.40 25.07 1.60
N ALA A 141 4.27 24.49 1.21
CA ALA A 141 3.81 23.23 1.80
C ALA A 141 4.76 22.06 1.47
N GLU A 142 5.40 22.08 0.29
CA GLU A 142 6.40 21.08 -0.09
C GLU A 142 7.63 21.12 0.82
N ARG A 143 8.14 22.31 1.15
CA ARG A 143 9.26 22.45 2.11
C ARG A 143 8.91 21.93 3.50
N ALA A 144 7.69 22.20 3.98
CA ALA A 144 7.22 21.66 5.25
C ALA A 144 7.10 20.14 5.19
N ALA A 145 6.56 19.60 4.10
CA ALA A 145 6.44 18.16 3.87
C ALA A 145 7.81 17.45 3.87
N LEU A 146 8.80 18.04 3.18
CA LEU A 146 10.18 17.51 3.17
C LEU A 146 10.77 17.43 4.58
N PHE A 147 10.60 18.49 5.39
CA PHE A 147 11.09 18.49 6.78
C PHE A 147 10.54 17.28 7.58
N TYR A 148 9.25 16.99 7.48
CA TYR A 148 8.64 15.87 8.18
C TYR A 148 9.12 14.51 7.65
N VAL A 149 9.23 14.34 6.33
CA VAL A 149 9.69 13.10 5.72
C VAL A 149 11.16 12.84 6.05
N GLU A 150 12.02 13.86 6.04
CA GLU A 150 13.42 13.74 6.44
C GLU A 150 13.58 13.34 7.92
N ALA A 151 12.76 13.93 8.80
CA ALA A 151 12.74 13.54 10.22
C ALA A 151 12.37 12.06 10.40
N LEU A 152 11.35 11.59 9.67
CA LEU A 152 10.95 10.18 9.69
C LEU A 152 12.05 9.27 9.13
N ALA A 153 12.67 9.65 8.01
CA ALA A 153 13.75 8.87 7.39
C ALA A 153 14.99 8.78 8.29
N LYS A 154 15.27 9.83 9.07
CA LYS A 154 16.34 9.82 10.07
C LYS A 154 16.02 8.88 11.24
N ALA A 155 14.75 8.85 11.69
CA ALA A 155 14.31 7.98 12.78
C ALA A 155 14.20 6.50 12.34
N PHE A 156 13.89 6.25 11.08
CA PHE A 156 13.70 4.91 10.51
C PHE A 156 14.51 4.75 9.19
N PRO A 157 15.82 4.62 9.28
CA PRO A 157 16.68 4.49 8.10
C PRO A 157 16.24 3.34 7.20
N LEU A 158 16.27 3.56 5.88
CA LEU A 158 15.87 2.60 4.84
C LEU A 158 14.41 2.12 4.88
N ARG A 159 13.57 2.77 5.69
CA ARG A 159 12.16 2.42 5.84
C ARG A 159 11.20 3.52 5.39
N VAL A 160 11.68 4.50 4.64
CA VAL A 160 10.87 5.54 4.01
C VAL A 160 11.13 5.51 2.51
N ILE A 161 10.07 5.44 1.72
CA ILE A 161 10.16 5.53 0.26
C ILE A 161 10.42 6.99 -0.11
N ASN A 162 11.55 7.25 -0.77
CA ASN A 162 11.99 8.61 -1.09
C ASN A 162 11.14 9.30 -2.17
N THR A 163 10.40 8.52 -2.96
CA THR A 163 9.52 9.06 -4.00
C THR A 163 8.10 9.20 -3.47
N HIS A 164 7.51 10.36 -3.58
CA HIS A 164 6.16 10.66 -3.11
C HIS A 164 5.08 10.43 -4.16
N ILE A 165 3.84 10.15 -3.70
CA ILE A 165 2.63 10.10 -4.53
C ILE A 165 2.02 11.51 -4.54
N PRO A 166 1.93 12.19 -5.71
CA PRO A 166 1.34 13.52 -5.79
C PRO A 166 -0.16 13.48 -5.50
N PHE A 167 -0.69 14.59 -5.01
CA PHE A 167 -2.13 14.76 -4.89
C PHE A 167 -2.76 14.95 -6.29
N VAL A 168 -3.68 14.05 -6.65
CA VAL A 168 -4.43 14.10 -7.92
C VAL A 168 -5.92 13.93 -7.62
N ASN A 169 -6.71 14.97 -7.87
CA ASN A 169 -8.15 15.00 -7.54
C ASN A 169 -8.94 13.85 -8.18
N SER A 170 -8.62 13.50 -9.43
CA SER A 170 -9.32 12.44 -10.15
C SER A 170 -9.08 11.02 -9.59
N VAL A 171 -8.16 10.84 -8.63
CA VAL A 171 -8.01 9.54 -7.94
C VAL A 171 -9.31 9.13 -7.23
N SER A 172 -10.18 10.08 -6.88
CA SER A 172 -11.50 9.79 -6.30
C SER A 172 -12.37 8.89 -7.21
N GLU A 173 -12.16 8.87 -8.53
CA GLU A 173 -12.86 7.96 -9.45
C GLU A 173 -12.60 6.48 -9.14
N LEU A 174 -11.41 6.15 -8.63
CA LEU A 174 -11.08 4.78 -8.18
C LEU A 174 -11.87 4.34 -6.94
N LEU A 175 -12.44 5.27 -6.21
CA LEU A 175 -13.23 5.00 -5.00
C LEU A 175 -14.75 5.02 -5.28
N ALA A 176 -15.15 5.28 -6.52
CA ALA A 176 -16.54 5.26 -6.95
C ALA A 176 -17.16 3.85 -6.89
N ALA A 177 -18.49 3.76 -6.96
CA ALA A 177 -19.21 2.48 -6.90
C ALA A 177 -18.86 1.57 -8.07
N SER A 178 -18.79 2.13 -9.27
CA SER A 178 -18.30 1.48 -10.50
C SER A 178 -17.13 2.26 -11.07
N LEU A 179 -16.27 1.60 -11.80
CA LEU A 179 -15.15 2.22 -12.51
C LEU A 179 -15.35 2.00 -14.01
N ASP A 180 -15.66 3.09 -14.70
CA ASP A 180 -15.64 3.09 -16.17
C ASP A 180 -14.18 3.12 -16.68
N ALA A 181 -13.87 3.86 -17.73
CA ALA A 181 -12.49 4.03 -18.16
C ALA A 181 -11.76 5.05 -17.26
N PRO A 182 -10.71 4.65 -16.49
CA PRO A 182 -9.95 5.60 -15.67
C PRO A 182 -9.35 6.72 -16.52
N SER A 183 -9.38 7.95 -16.00
CA SER A 183 -8.83 9.13 -16.70
C SER A 183 -7.33 8.97 -16.96
N SER A 184 -6.81 9.72 -17.96
CA SER A 184 -5.37 9.63 -18.30
C SER A 184 -4.45 9.97 -17.15
N PRO A 185 -4.69 11.02 -16.33
CA PRO A 185 -3.88 11.29 -15.14
C PRO A 185 -3.87 10.14 -14.14
N VAL A 186 -5.02 9.48 -13.91
CA VAL A 186 -5.11 8.33 -13.01
C VAL A 186 -4.34 7.14 -13.55
N ARG A 187 -4.43 6.84 -14.85
CA ARG A 187 -3.65 5.76 -15.46
C ARG A 187 -2.13 6.00 -15.38
N GLN A 188 -1.68 7.24 -15.59
CA GLN A 188 -0.26 7.60 -15.45
C GLN A 188 0.21 7.44 -14.01
N LEU A 189 -0.57 7.95 -13.05
CA LEU A 189 -0.26 7.82 -11.63
C LEU A 189 -0.25 6.36 -11.19
N ALA A 190 -1.21 5.56 -11.65
CA ALA A 190 -1.28 4.13 -11.33
C ALA A 190 -0.03 3.37 -11.78
N ARG A 191 0.45 3.61 -13.02
CA ARG A 191 1.72 3.01 -13.49
C ARG A 191 2.89 3.41 -12.58
N ARG A 192 3.02 4.71 -12.28
CA ARG A 192 4.09 5.21 -11.42
C ARG A 192 4.03 4.60 -10.00
N VAL A 193 2.84 4.52 -9.40
CA VAL A 193 2.65 3.92 -8.07
C VAL A 193 3.04 2.45 -8.10
N PHE A 194 2.61 1.72 -9.10
CA PHE A 194 2.97 0.31 -9.24
C PHE A 194 4.47 0.11 -9.45
N ASP A 195 5.11 0.88 -10.32
CA ASP A 195 6.55 0.79 -10.59
C ASP A 195 7.35 1.01 -9.29
N ILE A 196 7.08 2.08 -8.53
CA ILE A 196 7.75 2.36 -7.26
C ILE A 196 7.50 1.25 -6.23
N MET A 197 6.27 0.75 -6.13
CA MET A 197 5.92 -0.35 -5.23
C MET A 197 6.67 -1.63 -5.61
N SER A 198 6.74 -1.97 -6.90
CA SER A 198 7.45 -3.15 -7.41
C SER A 198 8.95 -3.06 -7.15
N ASP A 199 9.57 -1.90 -7.42
CA ASP A 199 10.98 -1.66 -7.14
C ASP A 199 11.28 -1.80 -5.64
N THR A 200 10.44 -1.19 -4.79
CA THR A 200 10.55 -1.31 -3.32
C THR A 200 10.42 -2.76 -2.85
N PHE A 201 9.50 -3.51 -3.45
CA PHE A 201 9.31 -4.93 -3.17
C PHE A 201 10.57 -5.73 -3.52
N ASP A 202 11.13 -5.54 -4.72
CA ASP A 202 12.31 -6.28 -5.18
C ASP A 202 13.57 -5.93 -4.35
N GLU A 203 13.77 -4.67 -3.99
CA GLU A 203 14.85 -4.25 -3.09
C GLU A 203 14.76 -4.93 -1.72
N ARG A 204 13.55 -5.13 -1.20
CA ARG A 204 13.32 -5.79 0.09
C ARG A 204 13.50 -7.30 0.04
N GLN A 205 13.20 -7.93 -1.08
CA GLN A 205 13.45 -9.37 -1.25
C GLN A 205 14.93 -9.69 -1.43
N THR A 206 15.73 -8.75 -1.97
CA THR A 206 17.16 -8.94 -2.20
C THR A 206 18.04 -8.59 -1.00
N LYS A 207 17.55 -7.75 -0.07
CA LYS A 207 18.25 -7.37 1.17
C LYS A 207 17.49 -7.94 2.37
N PRO A 208 17.77 -9.18 2.84
CA PRO A 208 17.16 -9.68 4.06
C PRO A 208 17.49 -8.71 5.20
N THR A 209 16.47 -8.35 5.95
CA THR A 209 16.53 -7.38 7.05
C THR A 209 17.68 -7.75 7.98
N ALA A 210 18.65 -6.87 8.18
CA ALA A 210 19.83 -7.06 9.01
C ALA A 210 19.52 -7.31 10.52
N GLN A 211 18.24 -7.45 10.87
CA GLN A 211 17.75 -7.76 12.22
C GLN A 211 17.69 -9.28 12.53
N ALA A 212 17.89 -10.16 11.56
CA ALA A 212 17.91 -11.61 11.80
C ALA A 212 19.29 -12.14 12.25
N ILE A 213 20.31 -11.28 12.42
CA ILE A 213 21.68 -11.69 12.78
C ILE A 213 22.05 -11.27 14.22
N ALA A 214 21.12 -10.67 14.96
CA ALA A 214 21.34 -10.21 16.35
C ALA A 214 20.37 -10.88 17.35
N SER A 215 20.11 -12.17 17.19
CA SER A 215 19.46 -13.03 18.21
C SER A 215 20.27 -14.27 18.48
#